data_dd0ef6a7b48db165422fd78e1da39060
#
_entry.id   dd0ef6a7b48db165422fd78e1da39060
#
_cell.length_a   1.000
_cell.length_b   1.000
_cell.length_c   1.000
_cell.angle_alpha   90.00
_cell.angle_beta   90.00
_cell.angle_gamma   90.00
#
_symmetry.space_group_name_H-M   'P 1'
#
loop_
_entity.id
_entity.type
_entity.pdbx_description
1 polymer ?
#
loop_
_entity_poly.entity_id
_entity_poly.type
_entity_poly.pdbx_seq_one_letter_code
_entity_poly.pdbx_strand_id
1 'polypeptide(L)'
;MKKIKMTPSEAIVETLLAEGVDHVCGIVGSAFMDMLDLFPTAGIKFIPVRHEQSAAHMEDAYCRISGRCGVVTGQNGPGITNMVTSVAAANMGHTPLVIISPSAG
;
A
#
# COMPACT_ATOMS: atom_id res chain seq x y z
N MET A 1 -2.79 26.23 -12.25
CA MET A 1 -2.67 24.77 -12.10
C MET A 1 -3.53 24.08 -13.15
N LYS A 2 -2.93 23.17 -13.89
CA LYS A 2 -3.65 22.44 -14.94
C LYS A 2 -4.55 21.37 -14.29
N LYS A 3 -5.83 21.39 -14.60
CA LYS A 3 -6.76 20.36 -14.16
C LYS A 3 -6.74 19.21 -15.15
N ILE A 4 -6.55 17.98 -14.66
CA ILE A 4 -6.52 16.76 -15.47
C ILE A 4 -7.66 15.88 -15.01
N LYS A 5 -8.40 15.32 -15.97
CA LYS A 5 -9.43 14.33 -15.68
C LYS A 5 -8.77 12.97 -15.47
N MET A 6 -9.05 12.34 -14.35
CA MET A 6 -8.55 10.99 -14.07
C MET A 6 -9.51 10.25 -13.13
N THR A 7 -9.44 8.92 -13.16
CA THR A 7 -10.19 8.09 -12.22
C THR A 7 -9.56 8.17 -10.83
N PRO A 8 -10.30 7.82 -9.75
CA PRO A 8 -9.71 7.75 -8.43
C PRO A 8 -8.51 6.81 -8.34
N SER A 9 -8.54 5.67 -9.03
CA SER A 9 -7.41 4.73 -9.06
C SER A 9 -6.18 5.36 -9.71
N GLU A 10 -6.36 6.07 -10.82
CA GLU A 10 -5.27 6.81 -11.47
C GLU A 10 -4.70 7.88 -10.54
N ALA A 11 -5.55 8.58 -9.80
CA ALA A 11 -5.12 9.62 -8.87
C ALA A 11 -4.27 9.03 -7.73
N ILE A 12 -4.66 7.86 -7.20
CA ILE A 12 -3.86 7.17 -6.17
C ILE A 12 -2.49 6.80 -6.73
N VAL A 13 -2.44 6.20 -7.91
CA VAL A 13 -1.19 5.78 -8.53
C VAL A 13 -0.27 6.99 -8.80
N GLU A 14 -0.82 8.07 -9.33
CA GLU A 14 -0.04 9.30 -9.57
C GLU A 14 0.51 9.88 -8.26
N THR A 15 -0.28 9.84 -7.19
CA THR A 15 0.17 10.30 -5.87
C THR A 15 1.32 9.44 -5.35
N LEU A 16 1.20 8.11 -5.47
CA LEU A 16 2.26 7.20 -5.06
C LEU A 16 3.56 7.47 -5.82
N LEU A 17 3.46 7.68 -7.13
CA LEU A 17 4.63 8.01 -7.96
C LEU A 17 5.25 9.34 -7.55
N ALA A 18 4.42 10.35 -7.28
CA ALA A 18 4.92 11.67 -6.86
C ALA A 18 5.66 11.60 -5.53
N GLU A 19 5.27 10.68 -4.65
CA GLU A 19 5.92 10.47 -3.36
C GLU A 19 7.12 9.50 -3.43
N GLY A 20 7.48 9.06 -4.62
CA GLY A 20 8.63 8.19 -4.82
C GLY A 20 8.41 6.72 -4.46
N VAL A 21 7.16 6.29 -4.40
CA VAL A 21 6.83 4.89 -4.11
C VAL A 21 7.11 4.04 -5.35
N ASP A 22 7.93 3.01 -5.20
CA ASP A 22 8.30 2.11 -6.29
C ASP A 22 7.75 0.68 -6.11
N HIS A 23 7.21 0.37 -4.93
CA HIS A 23 6.61 -0.92 -4.67
C HIS A 23 5.51 -0.83 -3.61
N VAL A 24 4.61 -1.80 -3.63
CA VAL A 24 3.54 -1.95 -2.64
C VAL A 24 3.47 -3.43 -2.27
N CYS A 25 3.40 -3.73 -0.99
CA CYS A 25 3.28 -5.10 -0.48
C CYS A 25 1.84 -5.40 -0.08
N GLY A 26 1.40 -6.63 -0.27
CA GLY A 26 0.07 -7.03 0.17
C GLY A 26 -0.41 -8.31 -0.47
N ILE A 27 -1.72 -8.49 -0.42
CA ILE A 27 -2.40 -9.59 -1.09
C ILE A 27 -3.43 -8.98 -2.04
N VAL A 28 -3.51 -9.53 -3.25
CA VAL A 28 -4.46 -9.06 -4.27
C VAL A 28 -5.89 -9.19 -3.73
N GLY A 29 -6.66 -8.11 -3.90
CA GLY A 29 -8.05 -8.08 -3.48
C GLY A 29 -8.92 -7.42 -4.54
N SER A 30 -10.15 -7.93 -4.71
CA SER A 30 -11.05 -7.45 -5.75
C SER A 30 -11.41 -5.97 -5.61
N ALA A 31 -11.43 -5.46 -4.40
CA ALA A 31 -11.87 -4.09 -4.15
C ALA A 31 -10.87 -3.02 -4.61
N PHE A 32 -9.62 -3.39 -4.88
CA PHE A 32 -8.61 -2.45 -5.38
C PHE A 32 -7.90 -2.94 -6.65
N MET A 33 -8.57 -3.81 -7.42
CA MET A 33 -8.01 -4.34 -8.68
C MET A 33 -7.72 -3.24 -9.69
N ASP A 34 -8.58 -2.23 -9.78
CA ASP A 34 -8.38 -1.12 -10.72
C ASP A 34 -7.04 -0.40 -10.46
N MET A 35 -6.71 -0.21 -9.19
CA MET A 35 -5.43 0.38 -8.82
C MET A 35 -4.27 -0.55 -9.18
N LEU A 36 -4.38 -1.84 -8.86
CA LEU A 36 -3.33 -2.82 -9.13
C LEU A 36 -3.07 -2.99 -10.63
N ASP A 37 -4.10 -2.91 -11.46
CA ASP A 37 -3.97 -3.02 -12.91
C ASP A 37 -3.10 -1.91 -13.50
N LEU A 38 -3.00 -0.77 -12.84
CA LEU A 38 -2.21 0.36 -13.29
C LEU A 38 -0.73 0.27 -12.88
N PHE A 39 -0.41 -0.57 -11.90
CA PHE A 39 0.94 -0.66 -11.35
C PHE A 39 2.01 -1.04 -12.39
N PRO A 40 1.81 -2.07 -13.24
CA PRO A 40 2.86 -2.44 -14.22
C PRO A 40 3.21 -1.30 -15.17
N THR A 41 2.21 -0.60 -15.70
CA THR A 41 2.42 0.53 -16.61
C THR A 41 3.08 1.71 -15.89
N ALA A 42 2.75 1.91 -14.63
CA ALA A 42 3.30 3.01 -13.83
C ALA A 42 4.71 2.72 -13.30
N GLY A 43 5.18 1.48 -13.40
CA GLY A 43 6.48 1.09 -12.87
C GLY A 43 6.48 0.83 -11.36
N ILE A 44 5.31 0.60 -10.77
CA ILE A 44 5.19 0.23 -9.37
C ILE A 44 5.14 -1.30 -9.29
N LYS A 45 6.05 -1.88 -8.51
CA LYS A 45 6.08 -3.32 -8.31
C LYS A 45 5.12 -3.70 -7.19
N PHE A 46 4.24 -4.68 -7.45
CA PHE A 46 3.43 -5.28 -6.40
C PHE A 46 4.13 -6.52 -5.87
N ILE A 47 4.38 -6.56 -4.57
CA ILE A 47 5.05 -7.69 -3.91
C ILE A 47 4.00 -8.47 -3.14
N PRO A 48 3.55 -9.62 -3.66
CA PRO A 48 2.55 -10.42 -2.97
C PRO A 48 3.14 -11.15 -1.77
N VAL A 49 2.36 -11.25 -0.72
CA VAL A 49 2.70 -12.02 0.48
C VAL A 49 1.62 -13.07 0.73
N ARG A 50 1.86 -13.96 1.66
CA ARG A 50 0.90 -15.02 2.03
C ARG A 50 0.00 -14.64 3.20
N HIS A 51 0.43 -13.64 3.98
CA HIS A 51 -0.32 -13.11 5.11
C HIS A 51 -0.04 -11.61 5.22
N GLU A 52 -1.05 -10.83 5.41
CA GLU A 52 -0.93 -9.36 5.44
C GLU A 52 -0.01 -8.87 6.55
N GLN A 53 0.09 -9.60 7.66
CA GLN A 53 1.02 -9.28 8.72
C GLN A 53 2.46 -9.21 8.21
N SER A 54 2.83 -10.14 7.34
CA SER A 54 4.16 -10.16 6.73
C SER A 54 4.41 -8.91 5.89
N ALA A 55 3.40 -8.48 5.12
CA ALA A 55 3.53 -7.28 4.29
C ALA A 55 3.86 -6.05 5.12
N ALA A 56 3.12 -5.85 6.21
CA ALA A 56 3.33 -4.68 7.05
C ALA A 56 4.67 -4.75 7.80
N HIS A 57 5.09 -5.93 8.24
CA HIS A 57 6.42 -6.09 8.84
C HIS A 57 7.54 -5.80 7.83
N MET A 58 7.40 -6.27 6.60
CA MET A 58 8.38 -6.00 5.54
C MET A 58 8.51 -4.51 5.29
N GLU A 59 7.38 -3.81 5.18
CA GLU A 59 7.40 -2.37 4.91
C GLU A 59 7.84 -1.55 6.12
N ASP A 60 7.57 -2.00 7.32
CA ASP A 60 8.14 -1.40 8.54
C ASP A 60 9.67 -1.44 8.48
N ALA A 61 10.25 -2.61 8.17
CA ALA A 61 11.69 -2.76 8.04
C ALA A 61 12.24 -1.89 6.89
N TYR A 62 11.56 -1.87 5.76
CA TYR A 62 11.95 -1.04 4.62
C TYR A 62 12.02 0.43 5.00
N CYS A 63 11.01 0.93 5.71
CA CYS A 63 10.98 2.33 6.16
C CYS A 63 12.14 2.65 7.08
N ARG A 64 12.43 1.77 8.03
CA ARG A 64 13.50 1.98 9.01
C ARG A 64 14.88 2.04 8.36
N ILE A 65 15.11 1.23 7.33
CA ILE A 65 16.40 1.16 6.66
C ILE A 65 16.55 2.25 5.60
N SER A 66 15.50 2.48 4.80
CA SER A 66 15.57 3.41 3.67
C SER A 66 15.26 4.86 4.02
N GLY A 67 14.54 5.09 5.11
CA GLY A 67 14.01 6.42 5.43
C GLY A 67 12.84 6.84 4.55
N ARG A 68 12.29 5.91 3.76
CA ARG A 68 11.16 6.18 2.87
C ARG A 68 9.87 5.65 3.46
N CYS A 69 8.74 6.12 2.92
CA CYS A 69 7.42 5.64 3.32
C CYS A 69 7.15 4.26 2.73
N GLY A 70 6.66 3.34 3.55
CA GLY A 70 6.22 2.03 3.10
C GLY A 70 4.72 2.03 2.83
N VAL A 71 4.29 1.25 1.84
CA VAL A 71 2.88 1.14 1.46
C VAL A 71 2.45 -0.32 1.45
N VAL A 72 1.37 -0.60 2.17
CA VAL A 72 0.78 -1.94 2.21
C VAL A 72 -0.70 -1.87 1.82
N THR A 73 -1.20 -2.95 1.25
CA THR A 73 -2.62 -3.10 0.93
C THR A 73 -3.20 -4.29 1.66
N GLY A 74 -4.44 -4.15 2.10
CA GLY A 74 -5.18 -5.24 2.73
C GLY A 74 -6.64 -5.12 2.38
N GLN A 75 -7.25 -6.26 2.01
CA GLN A 75 -8.68 -6.32 1.73
C GLN A 75 -9.48 -5.99 3.00
N ASN A 76 -10.67 -5.42 2.83
CA ASN A 76 -11.55 -5.14 3.97
C ASN A 76 -11.87 -6.44 4.72
N GLY A 77 -12.07 -6.33 6.04
CA GLY A 77 -12.27 -7.47 6.92
C GLY A 77 -10.95 -8.15 7.26
N PRO A 78 -10.77 -9.44 6.91
CA PRO A 78 -9.58 -10.19 7.34
C PRO A 78 -8.25 -9.59 6.90
N GLY A 79 -8.19 -8.95 5.73
CA GLY A 79 -6.95 -8.32 5.28
C GLY A 79 -6.44 -7.27 6.24
N ILE A 80 -7.33 -6.42 6.73
CA ILE A 80 -6.98 -5.39 7.69
C ILE A 80 -6.72 -5.97 9.07
N THR A 81 -7.56 -6.87 9.55
CA THR A 81 -7.38 -7.44 10.89
C THR A 81 -6.11 -8.28 10.98
N ASN A 82 -5.69 -8.91 9.88
CA ASN A 82 -4.45 -9.68 9.85
C ASN A 82 -3.19 -8.84 9.98
N MET A 83 -3.25 -7.54 9.75
CA MET A 83 -2.06 -6.68 9.87
C MET A 83 -2.04 -5.83 11.15
N VAL A 84 -2.99 -6.01 12.06
CA VAL A 84 -3.08 -5.20 13.28
C VAL A 84 -1.78 -5.26 14.09
N THR A 85 -1.22 -6.45 14.28
CA THR A 85 0.02 -6.63 15.05
C THR A 85 1.17 -5.85 14.45
N SER A 86 1.38 -5.98 13.13
CA SER A 86 2.50 -5.33 12.47
C SER A 86 2.31 -3.82 12.37
N VAL A 87 1.09 -3.36 12.17
CA VAL A 87 0.78 -1.92 12.18
C VAL A 87 0.99 -1.33 13.57
N ALA A 88 0.58 -2.05 14.61
CA ALA A 88 0.84 -1.62 15.99
C ALA A 88 2.35 -1.52 16.26
N ALA A 89 3.13 -2.48 15.79
CA ALA A 89 4.58 -2.44 15.92
C ALA A 89 5.19 -1.24 15.19
N ALA A 90 4.73 -0.97 13.97
CA ALA A 90 5.19 0.19 13.21
C ALA A 90 4.83 1.51 13.93
N ASN A 91 3.62 1.59 14.47
CA ASN A 91 3.18 2.77 15.20
C ASN A 91 4.05 3.01 16.44
N MET A 92 4.38 1.96 17.19
CA MET A 92 5.25 2.06 18.36
C MET A 92 6.66 2.52 17.99
N GLY A 93 7.13 2.13 16.81
CA GLY A 93 8.45 2.54 16.30
C GLY A 93 8.44 3.87 15.55
N HIS A 94 7.31 4.56 15.48
CA HIS A 94 7.14 5.81 14.72
C HIS A 94 7.50 5.67 13.24
N THR A 95 7.20 4.52 12.65
CA THR A 95 7.52 4.21 11.26
C THR A 95 6.46 4.81 10.32
N PRO A 96 6.85 5.51 9.25
CA PRO A 96 5.89 6.10 8.31
C PRO A 96 5.33 5.04 7.35
N LEU A 97 4.22 4.45 7.74
CA LEU A 97 3.57 3.36 7.01
C LEU A 97 2.20 3.84 6.52
N VAL A 98 1.94 3.66 5.23
CA VAL A 98 0.65 3.95 4.62
C VAL A 98 -0.07 2.64 4.34
N ILE A 99 -1.32 2.55 4.79
CA ILE A 99 -2.14 1.36 4.61
C ILE A 99 -3.30 1.74 3.69
N ILE A 100 -3.43 1.01 2.59
CA ILE A 100 -4.54 1.19 1.65
C ILE A 100 -5.49 0.02 1.84
N SER A 101 -6.69 0.30 2.29
CA SER A 101 -7.71 -0.70 2.50
C SER A 101 -9.06 -0.20 1.99
N PRO A 102 -9.79 -1.04 1.26
CA PRO A 102 -11.12 -0.65 0.80
C PRO A 102 -12.13 -0.75 1.93
N SER A 103 -13.24 -0.07 1.72
CA SER A 103 -14.40 -0.16 2.60
C SER A 103 -15.52 -0.88 1.86
N ALA A 104 -16.20 -1.79 2.51
CA ALA A 104 -17.43 -2.38 1.97
C ALA A 104 -18.53 -1.32 2.07
N GLY A 105 -19.05 -0.91 0.92
CA GLY A 105 -20.03 0.16 0.80
C GLY A 105 -21.37 -0.14 1.39
#